data_170496ad858ddac9d45d62bc93614f6e
#
_entry.id   170496ad858ddac9d45d62bc93614f6e
#
_cell.length_a   1.000
_cell.length_b   1.000
_cell.length_c   1.000
_cell.angle_alpha   90.00
_cell.angle_beta   90.00
_cell.angle_gamma   90.00
#
_symmetry.space_group_name_H-M   'P 1'
#
loop_
_entity.id
_entity.type
_entity.pdbx_description
1 polymer ?
#
loop_
_entity_poly.entity_id
_entity_poly.type
_entity_poly.pdbx_seq_one_letter_code
_entity_poly.pdbx_strand_id
1 'polypeptide(L)'
;MNSFMSWLGGKKALRDAVLARFQPYYERYIEVFGGAGWVLFHKPPGMDFEVYNDFNGNLANLYRCVRDNPNKLKYKLRYVLDSREDFDWIASLHKRGLFSRFRDVDRAAKFYQLIRYSYASGLDSFGSQPHSIWSDFPMIDLAARRLQKVVVENKDFEKLIRQYDRPVSFFYCDPPYFATENYYKDVGFKTKDHIRLRDSLMDIKGKFLVSYNDCPEIREIWDKPNIHIEEISRLNNLAQRYDGGCQYAELLISNYDTSERLQAVRQLSLFDDETDNLEV
;
A
#
# COMPACT_ATOMS: atom_id res chain seq x y z
N MET A 1 7.55 -3.67 -10.27
CA MET A 1 6.91 -5.01 -10.22
C MET A 1 5.53 -4.92 -9.56
N ASN A 2 4.69 -5.97 -9.67
CA ASN A 2 3.43 -6.02 -8.91
C ASN A 2 3.68 -6.44 -7.45
N SER A 3 2.71 -6.12 -6.55
CA SER A 3 2.68 -6.70 -5.21
C SER A 3 2.48 -8.22 -5.27
N PHE A 4 3.01 -8.94 -4.29
CA PHE A 4 2.87 -10.40 -4.16
C PHE A 4 1.50 -10.83 -3.59
N MET A 5 0.69 -9.86 -3.18
CA MET A 5 -0.66 -10.11 -2.66
C MET A 5 -1.62 -8.97 -3.04
N SER A 6 -2.91 -9.22 -2.94
CA SER A 6 -3.95 -8.20 -2.92
C SER A 6 -4.26 -7.79 -1.48
N TRP A 7 -4.72 -6.57 -1.30
CA TRP A 7 -5.17 -6.03 -0.01
C TRP A 7 -6.30 -5.06 -0.23
N LEU A 8 -7.22 -4.96 0.72
CA LEU A 8 -8.33 -4.04 0.65
C LEU A 8 -7.82 -2.59 0.51
N GLY A 9 -8.42 -1.79 -0.35
CA GLY A 9 -7.99 -0.40 -0.62
C GLY A 9 -6.70 -0.26 -1.44
N GLY A 10 -6.12 -1.36 -1.93
CA GLY A 10 -4.83 -1.33 -2.63
C GLY A 10 -4.78 -0.44 -3.87
N LYS A 11 -3.73 0.34 -4.02
CA LYS A 11 -3.52 1.39 -5.04
C LYS A 11 -3.05 0.87 -6.42
N LYS A 12 -3.36 -0.38 -6.77
CA LYS A 12 -2.93 -0.96 -8.06
C LYS A 12 -3.27 -0.09 -9.26
N ALA A 13 -4.49 0.46 -9.28
CA ALA A 13 -4.96 1.28 -10.41
C ALA A 13 -4.39 2.70 -10.44
N LEU A 14 -3.94 3.22 -9.31
CA LEU A 14 -3.46 4.60 -9.18
C LEU A 14 -1.96 4.73 -9.02
N ARG A 15 -1.24 3.63 -8.88
CA ARG A 15 0.19 3.62 -8.58
C ARG A 15 1.03 4.44 -9.57
N ASP A 16 0.68 4.41 -10.86
CA ASP A 16 1.37 5.20 -11.90
C ASP A 16 1.11 6.69 -11.72
N ALA A 17 -0.16 7.06 -11.48
CA ALA A 17 -0.55 8.44 -11.20
C ALA A 17 0.10 8.97 -9.91
N VAL A 18 0.19 8.14 -8.87
CA VAL A 18 0.86 8.47 -7.61
C VAL A 18 2.36 8.67 -7.83
N LEU A 19 3.04 7.74 -8.54
CA LEU A 19 4.47 7.84 -8.80
C LEU A 19 4.84 9.04 -9.66
N ALA A 20 3.99 9.39 -10.64
CA ALA A 20 4.20 10.57 -11.48
C ALA A 20 4.18 11.89 -10.68
N ARG A 21 3.66 11.87 -9.46
CA ARG A 21 3.53 13.02 -8.56
C ARG A 21 4.50 12.98 -7.38
N PHE A 22 5.41 12.01 -7.34
CA PHE A 22 6.44 11.99 -6.32
C PHE A 22 7.33 13.22 -6.42
N GLN A 23 7.83 13.68 -5.28
CA GLN A 23 8.83 14.73 -5.27
C GLN A 23 10.06 14.30 -6.11
N PRO A 24 10.63 15.19 -6.93
CA PRO A 24 11.74 14.83 -7.83
C PRO A 24 12.99 14.34 -7.11
N TYR A 25 13.27 14.89 -5.91
CA TYR A 25 14.47 14.59 -5.13
C TYR A 25 14.11 14.20 -3.71
N TYR A 26 14.51 13.01 -3.28
CA TYR A 26 14.51 12.52 -1.91
C TYR A 26 15.58 11.42 -1.76
N GLU A 27 16.07 11.25 -0.55
CA GLU A 27 17.04 10.19 -0.21
C GLU A 27 16.37 9.10 0.65
N ARG A 28 15.19 9.37 1.18
CA ARG A 28 14.45 8.48 2.08
C ARG A 28 12.99 8.41 1.65
N TYR A 29 12.54 7.22 1.32
CA TYR A 29 11.15 6.91 1.00
C TYR A 29 10.49 6.16 2.15
N ILE A 30 9.40 6.67 2.69
CA ILE A 30 8.67 6.07 3.79
C ILE A 30 7.22 5.84 3.37
N GLU A 31 6.83 4.57 3.18
CA GLU A 31 5.44 4.17 2.97
C GLU A 31 4.80 3.91 4.34
N VAL A 32 3.92 4.84 4.78
CA VAL A 32 3.44 4.93 6.15
C VAL A 32 2.31 3.94 6.43
N PHE A 33 1.43 3.71 5.46
CA PHE A 33 0.32 2.76 5.49
C PHE A 33 0.52 1.78 4.33
N GLY A 34 1.36 0.79 4.54
CA GLY A 34 1.89 -0.01 3.45
C GLY A 34 0.89 -0.94 2.79
N GLY A 35 0.01 -1.60 3.58
CA GLY A 35 -0.95 -2.55 3.03
C GLY A 35 -0.29 -3.58 2.12
N ALA A 36 -0.75 -3.70 0.87
CA ALA A 36 -0.11 -4.55 -0.15
C ALA A 36 1.18 -3.97 -0.75
N GLY A 37 1.61 -2.77 -0.38
CA GLY A 37 2.84 -2.15 -0.89
C GLY A 37 2.82 -1.87 -2.40
N TRP A 38 1.65 -1.59 -2.98
CA TRP A 38 1.53 -1.40 -4.43
C TRP A 38 2.45 -0.32 -4.97
N VAL A 39 2.64 0.76 -4.23
CA VAL A 39 3.50 1.87 -4.64
C VAL A 39 4.96 1.50 -4.44
N LEU A 40 5.35 0.96 -3.28
CA LEU A 40 6.70 0.48 -2.99
C LEU A 40 7.20 -0.53 -4.04
N PHE A 41 6.37 -1.54 -4.38
CA PHE A 41 6.76 -2.57 -5.34
C PHE A 41 6.82 -2.04 -6.78
N HIS A 42 5.99 -1.07 -7.11
CA HIS A 42 5.96 -0.49 -8.46
C HIS A 42 7.05 0.57 -8.67
N LYS A 43 7.39 1.31 -7.62
CA LYS A 43 8.51 2.23 -7.62
C LYS A 43 9.80 1.52 -8.08
N PRO A 44 10.55 2.07 -9.04
CA PRO A 44 11.86 1.55 -9.39
C PRO A 44 12.76 1.50 -8.14
N PRO A 45 13.51 0.41 -7.91
CA PRO A 45 14.48 0.37 -6.83
C PRO A 45 15.59 1.40 -7.11
N GLY A 46 15.90 2.21 -6.12
CA GLY A 46 16.92 3.26 -6.20
C GLY A 46 18.02 3.08 -5.15
N MET A 47 18.79 4.13 -4.95
CA MET A 47 19.80 4.23 -3.88
C MET A 47 19.20 4.81 -2.59
N ASP A 48 17.95 5.20 -2.61
CA ASP A 48 17.24 5.76 -1.48
C ASP A 48 17.04 4.71 -0.36
N PHE A 49 17.04 5.21 0.88
CA PHE A 49 16.68 4.42 2.05
C PHE A 49 15.17 4.23 2.08
N GLU A 50 14.68 3.00 2.08
CA GLU A 50 13.25 2.68 1.99
C GLU A 50 12.71 2.07 3.28
N VAL A 51 11.53 2.54 3.69
CA VAL A 51 10.78 2.02 4.84
C VAL A 51 9.38 1.63 4.39
N TYR A 52 8.99 0.40 4.69
CA TYR A 52 7.61 -0.08 4.66
C TYR A 52 7.09 -0.14 6.10
N ASN A 53 5.97 0.47 6.35
CA ASN A 53 5.31 0.38 7.65
C ASN A 53 3.85 -0.01 7.48
N ASP A 54 3.35 -0.84 8.35
CA ASP A 54 1.92 -1.03 8.57
C ASP A 54 1.63 -1.27 10.04
N PHE A 55 0.54 -0.69 10.53
CA PHE A 55 0.12 -0.87 11.92
C PHE A 55 -0.42 -2.27 12.17
N ASN A 56 -0.93 -2.97 11.14
CA ASN A 56 -1.34 -4.37 11.23
C ASN A 56 -0.11 -5.27 11.43
N GLY A 57 0.06 -5.76 12.66
CA GLY A 57 1.18 -6.63 13.01
C GLY A 57 1.23 -7.96 12.25
N ASN A 58 0.12 -8.43 11.65
CA ASN A 58 0.11 -9.62 10.79
C ASN A 58 0.71 -9.30 9.43
N LEU A 59 0.41 -8.12 8.87
CA LEU A 59 1.05 -7.64 7.64
C LEU A 59 2.56 -7.44 7.84
N ALA A 60 2.97 -6.70 8.84
CA ALA A 60 4.38 -6.47 9.13
C ALA A 60 5.14 -7.79 9.33
N ASN A 61 4.54 -8.77 10.04
CA ASN A 61 5.11 -10.10 10.20
C ASN A 61 5.24 -10.84 8.87
N LEU A 62 4.21 -10.78 8.00
CA LEU A 62 4.23 -11.40 6.68
C LEU A 62 5.37 -10.80 5.82
N TYR A 63 5.50 -9.48 5.78
CA TYR A 63 6.58 -8.81 5.04
C TYR A 63 7.97 -9.19 5.54
N ARG A 64 8.18 -9.25 6.85
CA ARG A 64 9.45 -9.74 7.43
C ARG A 64 9.72 -11.19 7.02
N CYS A 65 8.71 -12.07 7.07
CA CYS A 65 8.87 -13.48 6.67
C CYS A 65 9.14 -13.64 5.17
N VAL A 66 8.51 -12.84 4.30
CA VAL A 66 8.80 -12.81 2.87
C VAL A 66 10.24 -12.36 2.63
N ARG A 67 10.72 -11.32 3.30
CA ARG A 67 12.08 -10.82 3.17
C ARG A 67 13.13 -11.80 3.68
N ASP A 68 12.94 -12.32 4.90
CA ASP A 68 14.00 -13.01 5.67
C ASP A 68 13.89 -14.54 5.57
N ASN A 69 12.70 -15.08 5.34
CA ASN A 69 12.43 -16.52 5.37
C ASN A 69 11.54 -17.00 4.20
N PRO A 70 11.72 -16.54 2.95
CA PRO A 70 10.80 -16.86 1.84
C PRO A 70 10.67 -18.37 1.61
N ASN A 71 11.76 -19.13 1.71
CA ASN A 71 11.73 -20.57 1.49
C ASN A 71 10.97 -21.32 2.60
N LYS A 72 11.11 -20.89 3.85
CA LYS A 72 10.34 -21.47 4.96
C LYS A 72 8.86 -21.15 4.83
N LEU A 73 8.51 -19.91 4.40
CA LEU A 73 7.15 -19.51 4.13
C LEU A 73 6.53 -20.35 3.00
N LYS A 74 7.20 -20.46 1.85
CA LYS A 74 6.76 -21.31 0.73
C LYS A 74 6.62 -22.78 1.13
N TYR A 75 7.53 -23.33 1.96
CA TYR A 75 7.42 -24.67 2.49
C TYR A 75 6.13 -24.87 3.29
N LYS A 76 5.76 -23.93 4.16
CA LYS A 76 4.50 -23.98 4.91
C LYS A 76 3.28 -23.85 4.01
N LEU A 77 3.35 -23.00 2.98
CA LEU A 77 2.27 -22.79 2.01
C LEU A 77 2.10 -23.97 1.03
N ARG A 78 3.12 -24.82 0.86
CA ARG A 78 3.08 -25.94 -0.09
C ARG A 78 1.96 -26.94 0.17
N TYR A 79 1.58 -27.11 1.43
CA TYR A 79 0.60 -28.10 1.87
C TYR A 79 -0.76 -27.49 2.22
N VAL A 80 -0.97 -26.24 1.84
CA VAL A 80 -2.23 -25.54 2.05
C VAL A 80 -3.21 -25.93 0.95
N LEU A 81 -4.40 -26.36 1.35
CA LEU A 81 -5.51 -26.67 0.44
C LEU A 81 -6.42 -25.45 0.31
N ASP A 82 -7.05 -25.31 -0.88
CA ASP A 82 -8.16 -24.39 -1.10
C ASP A 82 -9.43 -25.02 -0.50
N SER A 83 -9.56 -24.87 0.81
CA SER A 83 -10.60 -25.51 1.63
C SER A 83 -11.37 -24.45 2.41
N ARG A 84 -12.70 -24.48 2.31
CA ARG A 84 -13.57 -23.62 3.11
C ARG A 84 -13.45 -23.90 4.59
N GLU A 85 -13.33 -25.16 4.99
CA GLU A 85 -13.18 -25.55 6.40
C GLU A 85 -11.91 -24.95 7.00
N ASP A 86 -10.78 -25.08 6.30
CA ASP A 86 -9.50 -24.48 6.75
C ASP A 86 -9.58 -22.96 6.79
N PHE A 87 -10.21 -22.34 5.79
CA PHE A 87 -10.44 -20.90 5.76
C PHE A 87 -11.26 -20.45 6.97
N ASP A 88 -12.41 -21.06 7.24
CA ASP A 88 -13.30 -20.70 8.34
C ASP A 88 -12.60 -20.87 9.70
N TRP A 89 -11.81 -21.92 9.86
CA TRP A 89 -11.00 -22.12 11.04
C TRP A 89 -9.95 -21.01 11.21
N ILE A 90 -9.19 -20.69 10.18
CA ILE A 90 -8.17 -19.63 10.20
C ILE A 90 -8.83 -18.26 10.46
N ALA A 91 -9.94 -17.94 9.78
CA ALA A 91 -10.69 -16.72 9.98
C ALA A 91 -11.18 -16.59 11.44
N SER A 92 -11.64 -17.70 12.04
CA SER A 92 -12.05 -17.70 13.44
C SER A 92 -10.89 -17.37 14.39
N LEU A 93 -9.70 -17.92 14.14
CA LEU A 93 -8.48 -17.61 14.90
C LEU A 93 -8.08 -16.14 14.77
N HIS A 94 -8.18 -15.60 13.56
CA HIS A 94 -7.91 -14.18 13.28
C HIS A 94 -8.87 -13.28 14.04
N LYS A 95 -10.18 -13.50 13.93
CA LYS A 95 -11.23 -12.74 14.65
C LYS A 95 -11.05 -12.75 16.17
N ARG A 96 -10.53 -13.84 16.71
CA ARG A 96 -10.23 -13.98 18.15
C ARG A 96 -8.88 -13.41 18.57
N GLY A 97 -8.11 -12.81 17.67
CA GLY A 97 -6.79 -12.24 17.95
C GLY A 97 -5.71 -13.28 18.30
N LEU A 98 -5.91 -14.55 17.90
CA LEU A 98 -5.05 -15.66 18.32
C LEU A 98 -3.81 -15.85 17.43
N PHE A 99 -3.65 -15.05 16.39
CA PHE A 99 -2.51 -15.16 15.46
C PHE A 99 -1.16 -14.92 16.16
N SER A 100 -1.13 -14.08 17.20
CA SER A 100 0.08 -13.83 18.00
C SER A 100 0.61 -15.07 18.74
N ARG A 101 -0.19 -16.14 18.86
CA ARG A 101 0.21 -17.42 19.48
C ARG A 101 1.03 -18.31 18.56
N PHE A 102 1.04 -18.02 17.24
CA PHE A 102 1.84 -18.79 16.29
C PHE A 102 3.25 -18.21 16.17
N ARG A 103 4.21 -19.06 15.80
CA ARG A 103 5.55 -18.64 15.38
C ARG A 103 5.45 -17.77 14.10
N ASP A 104 6.39 -16.88 13.88
CA ASP A 104 6.33 -15.87 12.84
C ASP A 104 6.02 -16.44 11.45
N VAL A 105 6.70 -17.53 11.05
CA VAL A 105 6.47 -18.15 9.72
C VAL A 105 5.12 -18.85 9.64
N ASP A 106 4.67 -19.52 10.71
CA ASP A 106 3.35 -20.17 10.74
C ASP A 106 2.23 -19.13 10.73
N ARG A 107 2.43 -18.03 11.48
CA ARG A 107 1.54 -16.86 11.48
C ARG A 107 1.46 -16.23 10.08
N ALA A 108 2.60 -16.02 9.44
CA ALA A 108 2.67 -15.46 8.09
C ALA A 108 1.97 -16.36 7.06
N ALA A 109 2.18 -17.68 7.14
CA ALA A 109 1.54 -18.64 6.23
C ALA A 109 0.01 -18.63 6.38
N LYS A 110 -0.51 -18.67 7.62
CA LYS A 110 -1.94 -18.60 7.90
C LYS A 110 -2.56 -17.26 7.45
N PHE A 111 -1.86 -16.16 7.68
CA PHE A 111 -2.33 -14.84 7.28
C PHE A 111 -2.35 -14.71 5.74
N TYR A 112 -1.31 -15.20 5.08
CA TYR A 112 -1.26 -15.23 3.62
C TYR A 112 -2.39 -16.09 3.02
N GLN A 113 -2.63 -17.29 3.57
CA GLN A 113 -3.75 -18.15 3.18
C GLN A 113 -5.09 -17.43 3.36
N LEU A 114 -5.30 -16.76 4.49
CA LEU A 114 -6.51 -16.00 4.77
C LEU A 114 -6.74 -14.89 3.73
N ILE A 115 -5.69 -14.13 3.37
CA ILE A 115 -5.79 -13.10 2.33
C ILE A 115 -6.15 -13.72 0.98
N ARG A 116 -5.45 -14.79 0.57
CA ARG A 116 -5.55 -15.34 -0.79
C ARG A 116 -6.89 -16.05 -1.04
N TYR A 117 -7.47 -16.66 -0.02
CA TYR A 117 -8.73 -17.40 -0.12
C TYR A 117 -9.94 -16.59 0.32
N SER A 118 -9.77 -15.33 0.77
CA SER A 118 -10.90 -14.48 1.10
C SER A 118 -11.49 -13.79 -0.14
N TYR A 119 -12.80 -13.59 -0.15
CA TYR A 119 -13.47 -12.76 -1.14
C TYR A 119 -12.94 -11.31 -1.04
N ALA A 120 -12.51 -10.76 -2.16
CA ALA A 120 -11.97 -9.40 -2.28
C ALA A 120 -10.87 -9.04 -1.24
N SER A 121 -10.16 -10.03 -0.71
CA SER A 121 -9.16 -9.87 0.37
C SER A 121 -9.73 -9.26 1.67
N GLY A 122 -11.03 -9.42 1.91
CA GLY A 122 -11.73 -8.85 3.08
C GLY A 122 -11.56 -9.64 4.38
N LEU A 123 -10.88 -10.79 4.37
CA LEU A 123 -10.57 -11.67 5.51
C LEU A 123 -11.78 -12.31 6.21
N ASP A 124 -13.00 -11.99 5.80
CA ASP A 124 -14.23 -12.37 6.50
C ASP A 124 -15.00 -13.51 5.82
N SER A 125 -14.90 -13.64 4.52
CA SER A 125 -15.66 -14.60 3.73
C SER A 125 -14.80 -15.32 2.70
N PHE A 126 -15.05 -16.61 2.52
CA PHE A 126 -14.34 -17.46 1.58
C PHE A 126 -14.64 -17.07 0.13
N GLY A 127 -13.61 -16.94 -0.69
CA GLY A 127 -13.71 -16.72 -2.13
C GLY A 127 -14.12 -18.02 -2.84
N SER A 128 -15.07 -17.93 -3.77
CA SER A 128 -15.57 -19.11 -4.50
C SER A 128 -14.73 -19.48 -5.73
N GLN A 129 -13.69 -18.71 -6.03
CA GLN A 129 -12.84 -18.97 -7.21
C GLN A 129 -11.63 -19.82 -6.81
N PRO A 130 -11.41 -20.98 -7.41
CA PRO A 130 -10.24 -21.81 -7.13
C PRO A 130 -8.95 -21.04 -7.34
N HIS A 131 -8.06 -21.12 -6.37
CA HIS A 131 -6.74 -20.50 -6.45
C HIS A 131 -5.66 -21.43 -5.89
N SER A 132 -4.63 -21.68 -6.69
CA SER A 132 -3.46 -22.41 -6.20
C SER A 132 -2.41 -21.46 -5.64
N ILE A 133 -2.15 -21.53 -4.35
CA ILE A 133 -1.07 -20.75 -3.69
C ILE A 133 0.31 -21.03 -4.31
N TRP A 134 0.52 -22.17 -4.94
CA TRP A 134 1.77 -22.48 -5.65
C TRP A 134 2.06 -21.50 -6.78
N SER A 135 1.02 -21.00 -7.45
CA SER A 135 1.17 -20.00 -8.51
C SER A 135 1.70 -18.67 -8.01
N ASP A 136 1.64 -18.41 -6.69
CA ASP A 136 2.13 -17.18 -6.07
C ASP A 136 3.65 -17.24 -5.74
N PHE A 137 4.25 -18.42 -5.72
CA PHE A 137 5.64 -18.58 -5.27
C PHE A 137 6.66 -17.75 -6.06
N PRO A 138 6.58 -17.61 -7.39
CA PRO A 138 7.47 -16.71 -8.12
C PRO A 138 7.37 -15.25 -7.67
N MET A 139 6.14 -14.80 -7.33
CA MET A 139 5.92 -13.43 -6.84
C MET A 139 6.46 -13.24 -5.42
N ILE A 140 6.37 -14.27 -4.57
CA ILE A 140 6.99 -14.25 -3.23
C ILE A 140 8.52 -14.11 -3.36
N ASP A 141 9.15 -14.84 -4.30
CA ASP A 141 10.59 -14.75 -4.53
C ASP A 141 11.02 -13.39 -5.09
N LEU A 142 10.23 -12.80 -5.99
CA LEU A 142 10.45 -11.45 -6.49
C LEU A 142 10.32 -10.41 -5.37
N ALA A 143 9.28 -10.53 -4.55
CA ALA A 143 9.07 -9.66 -3.40
C ALA A 143 10.20 -9.79 -2.37
N ALA A 144 10.65 -11.02 -2.09
CA ALA A 144 11.77 -11.25 -1.19
C ALA A 144 13.05 -10.51 -1.65
N ARG A 145 13.36 -10.59 -2.95
CA ARG A 145 14.50 -9.84 -3.52
C ARG A 145 14.32 -8.33 -3.43
N ARG A 146 13.11 -7.83 -3.73
CA ARG A 146 12.80 -6.38 -3.68
C ARG A 146 12.92 -5.83 -2.26
N LEU A 147 12.55 -6.61 -1.25
CA LEU A 147 12.51 -6.19 0.15
C LEU A 147 13.86 -6.24 0.87
N GLN A 148 14.93 -6.80 0.27
CA GLN A 148 16.22 -6.99 0.94
C GLN A 148 16.82 -5.71 1.53
N LYS A 149 16.57 -4.56 0.90
CA LYS A 149 17.06 -3.25 1.35
C LYS A 149 15.97 -2.39 1.98
N VAL A 150 14.76 -2.94 2.22
CA VAL A 150 13.62 -2.23 2.81
C VAL A 150 13.53 -2.53 4.29
N VAL A 151 13.48 -1.49 5.11
CA VAL A 151 13.19 -1.61 6.54
C VAL A 151 11.70 -1.86 6.72
N VAL A 152 11.33 -2.94 7.43
CA VAL A 152 9.93 -3.27 7.73
C VAL A 152 9.63 -2.88 9.17
N GLU A 153 8.79 -1.88 9.34
CA GLU A 153 8.32 -1.37 10.62
C GLU A 153 6.88 -1.84 10.92
N ASN A 154 6.52 -1.79 12.21
CA ASN A 154 5.15 -2.00 12.69
C ASN A 154 4.88 -0.97 13.78
N LYS A 155 4.63 0.26 13.35
CA LYS A 155 4.50 1.41 14.24
C LYS A 155 3.24 2.21 13.95
N ASP A 156 2.75 2.89 14.97
CA ASP A 156 1.81 3.99 14.80
C ASP A 156 2.42 5.06 13.88
N PHE A 157 1.61 5.60 12.97
CA PHE A 157 2.07 6.52 11.93
C PHE A 157 2.74 7.78 12.50
N GLU A 158 2.23 8.34 13.60
CA GLU A 158 2.82 9.53 14.22
C GLU A 158 4.23 9.26 14.74
N LYS A 159 4.42 8.11 15.42
CA LYS A 159 5.74 7.69 15.89
C LYS A 159 6.70 7.41 14.74
N LEU A 160 6.20 6.81 13.66
CA LEU A 160 6.98 6.54 12.47
C LEU A 160 7.43 7.83 11.79
N ILE A 161 6.50 8.74 11.50
CA ILE A 161 6.76 10.03 10.85
C ILE A 161 7.83 10.78 11.65
N ARG A 162 7.64 10.93 12.96
CA ARG A 162 8.58 11.62 13.85
C ARG A 162 9.97 10.98 13.86
N GLN A 163 10.06 9.64 13.79
CA GLN A 163 11.32 8.90 13.76
C GLN A 163 12.12 9.13 12.47
N TYR A 164 11.43 9.14 11.33
CA TYR A 164 12.06 9.16 10.02
C TYR A 164 12.10 10.55 9.37
N ASP A 165 11.55 11.58 10.01
CA ASP A 165 11.54 12.93 9.46
C ASP A 165 12.94 13.52 9.35
N ARG A 166 13.32 13.92 8.15
CA ARG A 166 14.54 14.65 7.75
C ARG A 166 14.18 15.54 6.55
N PRO A 167 14.95 16.60 6.24
CA PRO A 167 14.70 17.42 5.05
C PRO A 167 14.64 16.65 3.72
N VAL A 168 15.36 15.52 3.65
CA VAL A 168 15.43 14.63 2.47
C VAL A 168 14.46 13.46 2.53
N SER A 169 13.54 13.43 3.51
CA SER A 169 12.53 12.38 3.65
C SER A 169 11.30 12.69 2.80
N PHE A 170 10.76 11.65 2.19
CA PHE A 170 9.51 11.66 1.47
C PHE A 170 8.55 10.61 2.04
N PHE A 171 7.42 11.07 2.55
CA PHE A 171 6.39 10.23 3.14
C PHE A 171 5.25 10.01 2.15
N TYR A 172 4.97 8.77 1.80
CA TYR A 172 3.74 8.40 1.11
C TYR A 172 2.74 7.80 2.10
N CYS A 173 1.55 8.36 2.12
CA CYS A 173 0.48 7.96 3.04
C CYS A 173 -0.78 7.57 2.26
N ASP A 174 -1.27 6.37 2.51
CA ASP A 174 -2.54 5.83 2.01
C ASP A 174 -3.37 5.31 3.19
N PRO A 175 -3.87 6.21 4.07
CA PRO A 175 -4.59 5.82 5.26
C PRO A 175 -5.96 5.20 4.93
N PRO A 176 -6.62 4.54 5.89
CA PRO A 176 -8.04 4.21 5.76
C PRO A 176 -8.84 5.44 5.33
N TYR A 177 -9.71 5.29 4.34
CA TYR A 177 -10.49 6.40 3.79
C TYR A 177 -11.59 6.82 4.75
N PHE A 178 -11.93 8.12 4.72
CA PHE A 178 -13.02 8.67 5.51
C PHE A 178 -14.34 7.94 5.19
N ALA A 179 -15.11 7.63 6.23
CA ALA A 179 -16.33 6.81 6.20
C ALA A 179 -16.13 5.31 5.84
N THR A 180 -14.87 4.86 5.60
CA THR A 180 -14.57 3.44 5.34
C THR A 180 -13.63 2.83 6.38
N GLU A 181 -13.37 3.51 7.48
CA GLU A 181 -12.46 3.09 8.56
C GLU A 181 -12.87 1.74 9.16
N ASN A 182 -14.17 1.43 9.13
CA ASN A 182 -14.74 0.17 9.60
C ASN A 182 -14.25 -1.08 8.83
N TYR A 183 -13.73 -0.90 7.62
CA TYR A 183 -13.12 -1.99 6.86
C TYR A 183 -11.75 -2.42 7.44
N TYR A 184 -11.13 -1.56 8.25
CA TYR A 184 -9.80 -1.76 8.85
C TYR A 184 -9.91 -1.97 10.37
N LYS A 185 -10.81 -2.84 10.81
CA LYS A 185 -11.11 -3.11 12.24
C LYS A 185 -9.87 -3.44 13.07
N ASP A 186 -8.90 -4.12 12.45
CA ASP A 186 -7.67 -4.58 13.12
C ASP A 186 -6.72 -3.44 13.51
N VAL A 187 -6.84 -2.27 12.87
CA VAL A 187 -5.94 -1.13 13.12
C VAL A 187 -6.58 -0.02 13.94
N GLY A 188 -7.90 -0.06 14.13
CA GLY A 188 -8.62 0.86 15.01
C GLY A 188 -8.51 2.35 14.61
N PHE A 189 -8.28 2.63 13.32
CA PHE A 189 -8.23 3.99 12.78
C PHE A 189 -9.61 4.66 12.90
N LYS A 190 -9.66 5.92 13.35
CA LYS A 190 -10.90 6.64 13.64
C LYS A 190 -10.86 8.04 13.02
N THR A 191 -12.01 8.70 12.96
CA THR A 191 -12.14 10.07 12.45
C THR A 191 -11.11 11.05 13.03
N LYS A 192 -10.80 10.98 14.33
CA LYS A 192 -9.76 11.80 14.96
C LYS A 192 -8.34 11.54 14.43
N ASP A 193 -8.11 10.35 13.89
CA ASP A 193 -6.78 9.96 13.40
C ASP A 193 -6.45 10.62 12.05
N HIS A 194 -7.47 11.04 11.28
CA HIS A 194 -7.27 11.88 10.08
C HIS A 194 -6.68 13.24 10.45
N ILE A 195 -7.20 13.87 11.52
CA ILE A 195 -6.68 15.15 12.04
C ILE A 195 -5.27 14.95 12.60
N ARG A 196 -5.06 13.89 13.38
CA ARG A 196 -3.75 13.56 13.95
C ARG A 196 -2.70 13.29 12.85
N LEU A 197 -3.10 12.65 11.74
CA LEU A 197 -2.21 12.43 10.60
C LEU A 197 -1.84 13.76 9.94
N ARG A 198 -2.84 14.62 9.67
CA ARG A 198 -2.60 15.97 9.14
C ARG A 198 -1.62 16.73 10.03
N ASP A 199 -1.87 16.80 11.33
CA ASP A 199 -1.03 17.55 12.27
C ASP A 199 0.41 17.01 12.26
N SER A 200 0.57 15.67 12.27
CA SER A 200 1.90 15.04 12.19
C SER A 200 2.65 15.38 10.91
N LEU A 201 1.95 15.53 9.78
CA LEU A 201 2.55 15.84 8.48
C LEU A 201 2.79 17.34 8.27
N MET A 202 2.03 18.20 8.94
CA MET A 202 2.27 19.64 8.89
C MET A 202 3.56 20.06 9.60
N ASP A 203 4.01 19.29 10.57
CA ASP A 203 5.19 19.59 11.39
C ASP A 203 6.50 19.02 10.84
N ILE A 204 6.50 18.31 9.72
CA ILE A 204 7.71 17.66 9.19
C ILE A 204 8.63 18.63 8.45
N LYS A 205 9.91 18.26 8.41
CA LYS A 205 10.96 18.91 7.61
C LYS A 205 10.98 18.40 6.17
N GLY A 206 10.51 17.18 5.98
CA GLY A 206 10.46 16.51 4.69
C GLY A 206 9.27 16.89 3.82
N LYS A 207 9.01 16.04 2.84
CA LYS A 207 7.87 16.18 1.93
C LYS A 207 6.91 15.01 2.09
N PHE A 208 5.64 15.24 1.78
CA PHE A 208 4.65 14.17 1.81
C PHE A 208 3.69 14.20 0.62
N LEU A 209 3.13 13.04 0.30
CA LEU A 209 2.00 12.84 -0.58
C LEU A 209 1.01 11.91 0.11
N VAL A 210 -0.23 12.36 0.27
CA VAL A 210 -1.33 11.58 0.87
C VAL A 210 -2.39 11.32 -0.18
N SER A 211 -2.93 10.10 -0.24
CA SER A 211 -4.10 9.77 -1.05
C SER A 211 -5.34 9.61 -0.18
N TYR A 212 -6.47 10.17 -0.61
CA TYR A 212 -7.77 10.06 0.05
C TYR A 212 -8.92 9.97 -0.95
N ASN A 213 -10.07 9.46 -0.50
CA ASN A 213 -11.33 9.69 -1.21
C ASN A 213 -11.71 11.17 -1.16
N ASP A 214 -12.31 11.65 -2.25
CA ASP A 214 -12.84 13.00 -2.29
C ASP A 214 -14.13 13.09 -1.46
N CYS A 215 -14.09 13.86 -0.39
CA CYS A 215 -15.25 14.19 0.42
C CYS A 215 -15.05 15.55 1.14
N PRO A 216 -16.15 16.23 1.50
CA PRO A 216 -16.08 17.55 2.14
C PRO A 216 -15.22 17.57 3.41
N GLU A 217 -15.31 16.53 4.23
CA GLU A 217 -14.60 16.42 5.50
C GLU A 217 -13.08 16.36 5.30
N ILE A 218 -12.62 15.62 4.31
CA ILE A 218 -11.17 15.54 3.99
C ILE A 218 -10.69 16.87 3.41
N ARG A 219 -11.48 17.51 2.54
CA ARG A 219 -11.14 18.85 2.03
C ARG A 219 -11.03 19.87 3.16
N GLU A 220 -11.96 19.87 4.13
CA GLU A 220 -11.92 20.76 5.30
C GLU A 220 -10.70 20.48 6.20
N ILE A 221 -10.40 19.20 6.47
CA ILE A 221 -9.24 18.81 7.27
C ILE A 221 -7.94 19.34 6.65
N TRP A 222 -7.80 19.26 5.32
CA TRP A 222 -6.59 19.61 4.60
C TRP A 222 -6.58 21.03 3.99
N ASP A 223 -7.62 21.83 4.21
CA ASP A 223 -7.63 23.25 3.85
C ASP A 223 -6.69 24.04 4.77
N LYS A 224 -5.42 24.02 4.42
CA LYS A 224 -4.33 24.66 5.18
C LYS A 224 -3.37 25.39 4.24
N PRO A 225 -2.70 26.46 4.73
CA PRO A 225 -1.67 27.16 3.96
C PRO A 225 -0.57 26.20 3.49
N ASN A 226 -0.10 26.40 2.27
CA ASN A 226 0.99 25.59 1.64
C ASN A 226 0.63 24.11 1.42
N ILE A 227 -0.63 23.76 1.40
CA ILE A 227 -1.11 22.43 1.00
C ILE A 227 -1.70 22.51 -0.40
N HIS A 228 -1.30 21.59 -1.23
CA HIS A 228 -1.80 21.39 -2.58
C HIS A 228 -2.74 20.19 -2.59
N ILE A 229 -3.96 20.39 -3.09
CA ILE A 229 -4.98 19.34 -3.25
C ILE A 229 -5.23 19.18 -4.74
N GLU A 230 -4.91 18.01 -5.28
CA GLU A 230 -5.13 17.65 -6.67
C GLU A 230 -6.19 16.56 -6.77
N GLU A 231 -7.19 16.75 -7.62
CA GLU A 231 -8.20 15.74 -7.92
C GLU A 231 -7.70 14.82 -9.01
N ILE A 232 -7.80 13.52 -8.77
CA ILE A 232 -7.56 12.49 -9.78
C ILE A 232 -8.76 11.56 -9.88
N SER A 233 -9.03 11.06 -11.07
CA SER A 233 -10.13 10.11 -11.29
C SER A 233 -9.60 8.72 -11.53
N ARG A 234 -10.29 7.70 -11.00
CA ARG A 234 -10.06 6.30 -11.36
C ARG A 234 -11.34 5.61 -11.80
N LEU A 235 -11.21 4.67 -12.72
CA LEU A 235 -12.30 3.79 -13.08
C LEU A 235 -12.64 2.84 -11.90
N ASN A 236 -13.92 2.75 -11.59
CA ASN A 236 -14.41 1.82 -10.58
C ASN A 236 -14.55 0.41 -11.14
N ASN A 237 -13.54 -0.44 -10.95
CA ASN A 237 -13.53 -1.81 -11.47
C ASN A 237 -14.64 -2.71 -10.88
N LEU A 238 -15.17 -2.41 -9.69
CA LEU A 238 -16.27 -3.16 -9.09
C LEU A 238 -17.63 -2.70 -9.64
N ALA A 239 -17.83 -1.38 -9.75
CA ALA A 239 -19.07 -0.83 -10.30
C ALA A 239 -19.18 -1.05 -11.82
N GLN A 240 -18.08 -1.23 -12.56
CA GLN A 240 -18.10 -1.53 -14.00
C GLN A 240 -18.89 -2.82 -14.35
N ARG A 241 -19.09 -3.71 -13.36
CA ARG A 241 -19.95 -4.89 -13.55
C ARG A 241 -21.45 -4.55 -13.57
N TYR A 242 -21.83 -3.40 -13.02
CA TYR A 242 -23.21 -2.96 -12.85
C TYR A 242 -23.50 -1.63 -13.51
N ASP A 243 -22.48 -0.75 -13.61
CA ASP A 243 -22.58 0.58 -14.19
C ASP A 243 -21.24 0.94 -14.86
N GLY A 244 -21.20 0.77 -16.19
CA GLY A 244 -19.99 0.98 -17.00
C GLY A 244 -19.61 2.46 -17.04
N GLY A 245 -18.40 2.78 -16.57
CA GLY A 245 -17.87 4.14 -16.59
C GLY A 245 -17.94 4.91 -15.28
N CYS A 246 -18.43 4.31 -14.19
CA CYS A 246 -18.40 4.90 -12.86
C CYS A 246 -16.96 5.24 -12.45
N GLN A 247 -16.70 6.52 -12.21
CA GLN A 247 -15.41 7.03 -11.74
C GLN A 247 -15.48 7.37 -10.25
N TYR A 248 -14.43 7.05 -9.52
CA TYR A 248 -14.22 7.59 -8.18
C TYR A 248 -13.25 8.75 -8.25
N ALA A 249 -13.65 9.88 -7.66
CA ALA A 249 -12.74 10.98 -7.40
C ALA A 249 -11.87 10.63 -6.19
N GLU A 250 -10.57 10.78 -6.36
CA GLU A 250 -9.58 10.67 -5.30
C GLU A 250 -8.78 11.97 -5.22
N LEU A 251 -8.32 12.29 -4.02
CA LEU A 251 -7.48 13.43 -3.75
C LEU A 251 -6.04 12.98 -3.56
N LEU A 252 -5.12 13.70 -4.17
CA LEU A 252 -3.70 13.68 -3.82
C LEU A 252 -3.34 15.00 -3.14
N ILE A 253 -2.84 14.90 -1.92
CA ILE A 253 -2.59 16.02 -1.01
C ILE A 253 -1.12 16.08 -0.69
N SER A 254 -0.46 17.22 -0.88
CA SER A 254 0.99 17.39 -0.71
C SER A 254 1.36 18.74 -0.14
N ASN A 255 2.58 18.84 0.43
CA ASN A 255 3.21 20.10 0.85
C ASN A 255 4.19 20.64 -0.21
N TYR A 256 4.00 20.31 -1.47
CA TYR A 256 4.75 20.79 -2.64
C TYR A 256 3.86 20.75 -3.87
N ASP A 257 4.24 21.52 -4.90
CA ASP A 257 3.54 21.51 -6.19
C ASP A 257 3.91 20.24 -6.99
N THR A 258 2.92 19.41 -7.32
CA THR A 258 3.11 18.18 -8.09
C THR A 258 3.23 18.45 -9.61
N SER A 259 2.87 19.64 -10.09
CA SER A 259 2.86 20.00 -11.51
C SER A 259 4.27 20.08 -12.12
N GLU A 260 5.28 20.45 -11.33
CA GLU A 260 6.67 20.56 -11.82
C GLU A 260 7.18 19.22 -12.36
N ARG A 261 6.93 18.11 -11.64
CA ARG A 261 7.34 16.79 -12.10
C ARG A 261 6.54 16.31 -13.30
N LEU A 262 5.23 16.59 -13.33
CA LEU A 262 4.39 16.22 -14.47
C LEU A 262 4.86 16.90 -15.76
N GLN A 263 5.32 18.14 -15.68
CA GLN A 263 5.92 18.86 -16.81
C GLN A 263 7.25 18.23 -17.24
N ALA A 264 8.13 17.90 -16.29
CA ALA A 264 9.42 17.26 -16.56
C ALA A 264 9.24 15.87 -17.21
N VAL A 265 8.30 15.06 -16.75
CA VAL A 265 7.99 13.75 -17.35
C VAL A 265 7.43 13.89 -18.77
N ARG A 266 6.54 14.87 -19.01
CA ARG A 266 6.02 15.15 -20.37
C ARG A 266 7.13 15.59 -21.31
N GLN A 267 8.07 16.38 -20.84
CA GLN A 267 9.18 16.88 -21.64
C GLN A 267 10.14 15.75 -22.04
N LEU A 268 10.42 14.81 -21.12
CA LEU A 268 11.23 13.62 -21.41
C LEU A 268 10.54 12.70 -22.45
N SER A 269 9.24 12.45 -22.32
CA SER A 269 8.50 11.61 -23.29
C SER A 269 8.43 12.22 -24.71
N LEU A 270 8.44 13.54 -24.82
CA LEU A 270 8.50 14.23 -26.12
C LEU A 270 9.87 14.04 -26.80
N PHE A 271 10.95 13.90 -26.05
CA PHE A 271 12.28 13.63 -26.60
C PHE A 271 12.49 12.16 -26.98
N ASP A 272 11.85 11.22 -26.26
CA ASP A 272 11.92 9.79 -26.57
C ASP A 272 11.18 9.46 -27.89
N ASP A 273 10.06 10.14 -28.18
CA ASP A 273 9.30 10.00 -29.45
C ASP A 273 10.02 10.58 -30.68
N GLU A 274 10.95 11.52 -30.48
CA GLU A 274 11.76 12.10 -31.60
C GLU A 274 12.94 11.22 -32.01
N THR A 275 13.44 10.35 -31.11
CA THR A 275 14.58 9.47 -31.42
C THR A 275 14.19 8.23 -32.20
N ASP A 276 12.95 7.75 -32.11
CA ASP A 276 12.45 6.60 -32.90
C ASP A 276 12.17 6.93 -34.39
N ASN A 277 12.21 8.21 -34.78
CA ASN A 277 11.99 8.65 -36.18
C ASN A 277 13.28 8.90 -36.97
N LEU A 278 14.47 8.58 -36.46
CA LEU A 278 15.75 8.83 -37.13
C LEU A 278 16.48 7.55 -37.60
N GLU A 279 15.86 6.39 -37.55
CA GLU A 279 16.38 5.17 -38.19
C GLU A 279 15.39 4.68 -39.26
N VAL A 280 15.52 5.22 -40.45
CA VAL A 280 15.10 4.62 -41.74
C VAL A 280 16.22 4.76 -42.77
#